data_0489f53abfd4f871b66a46385dfa8e9d
#
_entry.id   0489f53abfd4f871b66a46385dfa8e9d
#
_cell.length_a   1.000
_cell.length_b   1.000
_cell.length_c   1.000
_cell.angle_alpha   90.00
_cell.angle_beta   90.00
_cell.angle_gamma   90.00
#
_symmetry.space_group_name_H-M   'P 1'
#
loop_
_entity.id
_entity.type
_entity.pdbx_description
1 polymer ?
#
loop_
_entity_poly.entity_id
_entity_poly.type
_entity_poly.pdbx_seq_one_letter_code
_entity_poly.pdbx_strand_id
1 'polypeptide(L)'
;MEAGKVKWFVIVNPVAGGGRGLDHFPQISRYLRDAQILCEPVFTEHKFHATELTVTAVNEGYRHIIVVGGDGTLHEVVNGLFIQQKVCPDEVLLAVVAVGTGNDWVRTFGISNRYQDAVKAISEGYSFLQDVGVVSYEESHYRQSRYMANVAGAGFDAHVVRKFSHLKKKGRKNRWIYTWCLVRQFFRYKSTGMKVWVDDRLVYNNLLLSIAIGICKYNGGGMQQLPEAVADDGMLDVSLIRPVHFWHLLFRFHYLFNGGIYRIRHILQERGSRIRIESSPEISVEVDGELLG
;
A
#
# COMPACT_ATOMS: atom_id res chain seq x y z
N MET A 1 -26.28 13.64 -30.28
CA MET A 1 -25.54 13.92 -29.04
C MET A 1 -24.22 13.15 -29.16
N GLU A 2 -23.11 13.85 -29.37
CA GLU A 2 -21.79 13.21 -29.30
C GLU A 2 -21.67 12.59 -27.93
N ALA A 3 -21.36 11.28 -27.86
CA ALA A 3 -21.03 10.60 -26.62
C ALA A 3 -19.86 11.38 -25.99
N GLY A 4 -20.12 12.10 -24.91
CA GLY A 4 -19.14 12.97 -24.28
C GLY A 4 -17.92 12.13 -23.92
N LYS A 5 -16.75 12.52 -24.44
CA LYS A 5 -15.50 11.86 -24.09
C LYS A 5 -15.33 11.89 -22.56
N VAL A 6 -15.12 10.74 -21.96
CA VAL A 6 -14.91 10.61 -20.52
C VAL A 6 -13.71 11.46 -20.10
N LYS A 7 -13.91 12.35 -19.13
CA LYS A 7 -12.85 13.20 -18.57
C LYS A 7 -12.29 12.56 -17.31
N TRP A 8 -10.99 12.42 -17.29
CA TRP A 8 -10.25 11.88 -16.15
C TRP A 8 -9.71 13.00 -15.27
N PHE A 9 -9.87 12.87 -13.96
CA PHE A 9 -9.18 13.70 -12.97
C PHE A 9 -7.82 13.07 -12.65
N VAL A 10 -6.72 13.81 -12.79
CA VAL A 10 -5.37 13.26 -12.63
C VAL A 10 -4.72 13.86 -11.38
N ILE A 11 -4.57 13.06 -10.35
CA ILE A 11 -3.90 13.45 -9.10
C ILE A 11 -2.41 13.16 -9.23
N VAL A 12 -1.60 14.21 -9.24
CA VAL A 12 -0.15 14.12 -9.43
C VAL A 12 0.57 14.44 -8.13
N ASN A 13 1.34 13.48 -7.61
CA ASN A 13 2.21 13.74 -6.47
C ASN A 13 3.61 14.18 -6.96
N PRO A 14 3.96 15.48 -6.89
CA PRO A 14 5.19 16.01 -7.44
C PRO A 14 6.44 15.46 -6.76
N VAL A 15 6.35 15.08 -5.46
CA VAL A 15 7.49 14.57 -4.69
C VAL A 15 7.62 13.04 -4.72
N ALA A 16 6.70 12.35 -5.41
CA ALA A 16 6.76 10.90 -5.56
C ALA A 16 8.08 10.46 -6.20
N GLY A 17 8.59 9.30 -5.78
CA GLY A 17 9.85 8.77 -6.29
C GLY A 17 11.08 9.65 -6.05
N GLY A 18 11.00 10.59 -5.08
CA GLY A 18 12.10 11.52 -4.80
C GLY A 18 12.14 12.77 -5.70
N GLY A 19 10.99 13.22 -6.20
CA GLY A 19 10.82 14.36 -7.09
C GLY A 19 10.47 13.98 -8.54
N ARG A 20 10.60 12.69 -8.88
CA ARG A 20 10.28 12.20 -10.23
C ARG A 20 8.83 12.45 -10.66
N GLY A 21 7.90 12.61 -9.70
CA GLY A 21 6.52 12.93 -10.02
C GLY A 21 6.38 14.21 -10.82
N LEU A 22 7.09 15.26 -10.42
CA LEU A 22 7.15 16.52 -11.15
C LEU A 22 7.94 16.39 -12.46
N ASP A 23 9.14 15.83 -12.39
CA ASP A 23 10.08 15.75 -13.52
C ASP A 23 9.54 14.90 -14.68
N HIS A 24 8.82 13.82 -14.37
CA HIS A 24 8.34 12.88 -15.39
C HIS A 24 6.90 13.18 -15.85
N PHE A 25 6.17 14.02 -15.13
CA PHE A 25 4.77 14.32 -15.50
C PHE A 25 4.62 14.88 -16.93
N PRO A 26 5.50 15.74 -17.46
CA PRO A 26 5.40 16.19 -18.87
C PRO A 26 5.40 15.02 -19.87
N GLN A 27 6.20 13.98 -19.63
CA GLN A 27 6.23 12.77 -20.44
C GLN A 27 4.93 11.95 -20.28
N ILE A 28 4.44 11.77 -19.06
CA ILE A 28 3.18 11.08 -18.78
C ILE A 28 2.01 11.80 -19.44
N SER A 29 1.94 13.12 -19.30
CA SER A 29 0.91 13.97 -19.93
C SER A 29 0.91 13.87 -21.46
N ARG A 30 2.09 13.75 -22.08
CA ARG A 30 2.20 13.49 -23.50
C ARG A 30 1.59 12.13 -23.88
N TYR A 31 1.92 11.05 -23.16
CA TYR A 31 1.35 9.73 -23.43
C TYR A 31 -0.17 9.71 -23.25
N LEU A 32 -0.72 10.41 -22.24
CA LEU A 32 -2.17 10.54 -22.04
C LEU A 32 -2.82 11.23 -23.23
N ARG A 33 -2.23 12.32 -23.75
CA ARG A 33 -2.72 13.00 -24.96
C ARG A 33 -2.63 12.13 -26.20
N ASP A 34 -1.50 11.45 -26.40
CA ASP A 34 -1.30 10.57 -27.56
C ASP A 34 -2.32 9.41 -27.55
N ALA A 35 -2.73 8.95 -26.37
CA ALA A 35 -3.79 7.98 -26.14
C ALA A 35 -5.22 8.59 -26.19
N GLN A 36 -5.35 9.89 -26.50
CA GLN A 36 -6.62 10.63 -26.55
C GLN A 36 -7.42 10.60 -25.22
N ILE A 37 -6.75 10.42 -24.09
CA ILE A 37 -7.35 10.48 -22.77
C ILE A 37 -7.51 11.96 -22.39
N LEU A 38 -8.78 12.41 -22.32
CA LEU A 38 -9.10 13.76 -21.87
C LEU A 38 -8.90 13.82 -20.35
N CYS A 39 -7.97 14.65 -19.88
CA CYS A 39 -7.60 14.68 -18.47
C CYS A 39 -7.38 16.10 -17.94
N GLU A 40 -7.63 16.24 -16.62
CA GLU A 40 -7.38 17.45 -15.85
C GLU A 40 -6.39 17.13 -14.73
N PRO A 41 -5.12 17.58 -14.82
CA PRO A 41 -4.12 17.33 -13.81
C PRO A 41 -4.17 18.35 -12.67
N VAL A 42 -4.11 17.82 -11.43
CA VAL A 42 -3.99 18.61 -10.21
C VAL A 42 -2.83 18.06 -9.39
N PHE A 43 -1.94 18.92 -8.90
CA PHE A 43 -0.78 18.55 -8.12
C PHE A 43 -1.09 18.56 -6.63
N THR A 44 -0.59 17.55 -5.91
CA THR A 44 -0.68 17.56 -4.44
C THR A 44 0.35 18.54 -3.86
N GLU A 45 -0.03 19.26 -2.81
CA GLU A 45 0.80 20.29 -2.16
C GLU A 45 1.30 19.85 -0.78
N HIS A 46 0.55 19.00 -0.08
CA HIS A 46 0.84 18.56 1.28
C HIS A 46 0.39 17.10 1.51
N LYS A 47 0.72 16.56 2.66
CA LYS A 47 0.28 15.22 3.08
C LYS A 47 -1.26 15.20 3.20
N PHE A 48 -1.89 14.13 2.77
CA PHE A 48 -3.35 13.92 2.66
C PHE A 48 -4.07 14.80 1.63
N HIS A 49 -3.36 15.63 0.86
CA HIS A 49 -4.01 16.44 -0.19
C HIS A 49 -4.63 15.57 -1.30
N ALA A 50 -4.05 14.40 -1.61
CA ALA A 50 -4.66 13.49 -2.57
C ALA A 50 -6.03 12.94 -2.08
N THR A 51 -6.21 12.79 -0.76
CA THR A 51 -7.51 12.46 -0.15
C THR A 51 -8.53 13.58 -0.38
N GLU A 52 -8.15 14.82 -0.10
CA GLU A 52 -9.00 16.01 -0.29
C GLU A 52 -9.39 16.20 -1.76
N LEU A 53 -8.40 16.09 -2.67
CA LEU A 53 -8.62 16.18 -4.12
C LEU A 53 -9.55 15.08 -4.63
N THR A 54 -9.47 13.87 -4.09
CA THR A 54 -10.36 12.77 -4.46
C THR A 54 -11.80 13.07 -4.06
N VAL A 55 -12.01 13.53 -2.82
CA VAL A 55 -13.34 13.93 -2.34
C VAL A 55 -13.91 15.05 -3.21
N THR A 56 -13.11 16.07 -3.52
CA THR A 56 -13.49 17.19 -4.38
C THR A 56 -13.88 16.71 -5.78
N ALA A 57 -13.02 15.92 -6.42
CA ALA A 57 -13.26 15.40 -7.77
C ALA A 57 -14.58 14.59 -7.85
N VAL A 58 -14.81 13.70 -6.88
CA VAL A 58 -16.05 12.91 -6.85
C VAL A 58 -17.29 13.81 -6.64
N ASN A 59 -17.20 14.84 -5.79
CA ASN A 59 -18.28 15.81 -5.56
C ASN A 59 -18.57 16.64 -6.80
N GLU A 60 -17.56 16.97 -7.59
CA GLU A 60 -17.67 17.67 -8.88
C GLU A 60 -18.18 16.78 -10.03
N GLY A 61 -18.38 15.50 -9.77
CA GLY A 61 -18.97 14.55 -10.73
C GLY A 61 -17.97 13.70 -11.49
N TYR A 62 -16.66 13.79 -11.21
CA TYR A 62 -15.70 12.86 -11.79
C TYR A 62 -15.94 11.43 -11.29
N ARG A 63 -15.80 10.47 -12.22
CA ARG A 63 -15.92 9.03 -11.97
C ARG A 63 -14.70 8.27 -12.48
N HIS A 64 -13.70 8.97 -13.00
CA HIS A 64 -12.47 8.42 -13.54
C HIS A 64 -11.30 9.21 -12.98
N ILE A 65 -10.45 8.54 -12.19
CA ILE A 65 -9.31 9.14 -11.50
C ILE A 65 -8.03 8.42 -11.90
N ILE A 66 -7.01 9.16 -12.32
CA ILE A 66 -5.66 8.64 -12.54
C ILE A 66 -4.76 9.13 -11.40
N VAL A 67 -4.09 8.20 -10.73
CA VAL A 67 -3.05 8.49 -9.73
C VAL A 67 -1.69 8.48 -10.42
N VAL A 68 -1.00 9.60 -10.42
CA VAL A 68 0.41 9.70 -10.81
C VAL A 68 1.24 9.82 -9.55
N GLY A 69 1.71 8.68 -9.03
CA GLY A 69 2.36 8.61 -7.72
C GLY A 69 2.86 7.22 -7.35
N GLY A 70 3.12 6.99 -6.08
CA GLY A 70 3.45 5.68 -5.52
C GLY A 70 2.33 5.17 -4.60
N ASP A 71 2.63 4.07 -3.87
CA ASP A 71 1.67 3.39 -2.98
C ASP A 71 1.03 4.34 -1.96
N GLY A 72 1.79 5.28 -1.37
CA GLY A 72 1.25 6.28 -0.44
C GLY A 72 0.26 7.25 -1.07
N THR A 73 0.46 7.66 -2.34
CA THR A 73 -0.51 8.50 -3.05
C THR A 73 -1.78 7.73 -3.35
N LEU A 74 -1.64 6.47 -3.76
CA LEU A 74 -2.77 5.56 -3.96
C LEU A 74 -3.55 5.36 -2.65
N HIS A 75 -2.87 5.12 -1.54
CA HIS A 75 -3.47 5.02 -0.21
C HIS A 75 -4.34 6.24 0.12
N GLU A 76 -3.82 7.46 -0.09
CA GLU A 76 -4.57 8.69 0.14
C GLU A 76 -5.82 8.77 -0.77
N VAL A 77 -5.69 8.41 -2.05
CA VAL A 77 -6.83 8.43 -3.01
C VAL A 77 -7.89 7.41 -2.60
N VAL A 78 -7.50 6.17 -2.26
CA VAL A 78 -8.46 5.14 -1.80
C VAL A 78 -9.17 5.61 -0.53
N ASN A 79 -8.46 6.19 0.44
CA ASN A 79 -9.11 6.76 1.62
C ASN A 79 -10.11 7.87 1.23
N GLY A 80 -9.78 8.74 0.28
CA GLY A 80 -10.69 9.75 -0.26
C GLY A 80 -11.96 9.17 -0.87
N LEU A 81 -11.83 8.06 -1.62
CA LEU A 81 -12.96 7.36 -2.22
C LEU A 81 -13.92 6.77 -1.18
N PHE A 82 -13.41 6.31 -0.04
CA PHE A 82 -14.23 5.68 0.98
C PHE A 82 -14.77 6.66 2.04
N ILE A 83 -14.20 7.85 2.20
CA ILE A 83 -14.73 8.87 3.12
C ILE A 83 -15.71 9.84 2.45
N GLN A 84 -15.70 9.98 1.13
CA GLN A 84 -16.73 10.74 0.41
C GLN A 84 -18.09 10.01 0.53
N GLN A 85 -19.18 10.75 0.48
CA GLN A 85 -20.53 10.21 0.69
C GLN A 85 -21.45 10.44 -0.51
N LYS A 86 -20.88 10.80 -1.66
CA LYS A 86 -21.66 11.20 -2.86
C LYS A 86 -22.10 9.99 -3.67
N VAL A 87 -21.22 8.99 -3.83
CA VAL A 87 -21.44 7.78 -4.62
C VAL A 87 -20.80 6.57 -3.97
N CYS A 88 -21.20 5.37 -4.40
CA CYS A 88 -20.48 4.15 -4.01
C CYS A 88 -19.06 4.16 -4.59
N PRO A 89 -18.04 3.71 -3.85
CA PRO A 89 -16.66 3.69 -4.33
C PRO A 89 -16.46 2.88 -5.62
N ASP A 90 -17.25 1.85 -5.86
CA ASP A 90 -17.24 1.00 -7.06
C ASP A 90 -17.76 1.69 -8.33
N GLU A 91 -18.43 2.85 -8.17
CA GLU A 91 -18.79 3.71 -9.30
C GLU A 91 -17.62 4.55 -9.83
N VAL A 92 -16.47 4.54 -9.14
CA VAL A 92 -15.30 5.33 -9.51
C VAL A 92 -14.19 4.43 -10.04
N LEU A 93 -13.85 4.60 -11.30
CA LEU A 93 -12.73 3.90 -11.91
C LEU A 93 -11.41 4.57 -11.55
N LEU A 94 -10.53 3.80 -10.92
CA LEU A 94 -9.21 4.23 -10.49
C LEU A 94 -8.11 3.61 -11.36
N ALA A 95 -7.21 4.42 -11.86
CA ALA A 95 -6.03 3.98 -12.60
C ALA A 95 -4.74 4.52 -11.96
N VAL A 96 -3.63 3.82 -12.13
CA VAL A 96 -2.34 4.20 -11.53
C VAL A 96 -1.24 4.24 -12.57
N VAL A 97 -0.54 5.36 -12.63
CA VAL A 97 0.76 5.51 -13.32
C VAL A 97 1.83 5.63 -12.23
N ALA A 98 2.54 4.53 -12.01
CA ALA A 98 3.44 4.41 -10.88
C ALA A 98 4.74 5.19 -11.07
N VAL A 99 4.98 6.17 -10.18
CA VAL A 99 6.23 6.97 -10.15
C VAL A 99 6.98 6.75 -8.82
N GLY A 100 6.43 5.97 -7.93
CA GLY A 100 7.00 5.65 -6.61
C GLY A 100 8.29 4.81 -6.69
N THR A 101 8.81 4.49 -5.52
CA THR A 101 10.01 3.64 -5.37
C THR A 101 9.64 2.18 -5.13
N GLY A 102 8.58 1.90 -4.38
CA GLY A 102 8.07 0.55 -4.08
C GLY A 102 7.20 0.04 -5.20
N ASN A 103 6.12 0.73 -5.46
CA ASN A 103 5.11 0.40 -6.45
C ASN A 103 4.58 -1.04 -6.27
N ASP A 104 4.29 -1.39 -5.02
CA ASP A 104 3.94 -2.76 -4.64
C ASP A 104 2.54 -3.14 -5.11
N TRP A 105 1.61 -2.17 -5.09
CA TRP A 105 0.26 -2.37 -5.58
C TRP A 105 0.24 -2.71 -7.09
N VAL A 106 0.86 -1.89 -7.93
CA VAL A 106 0.89 -2.13 -9.39
C VAL A 106 1.61 -3.43 -9.74
N ARG A 107 2.55 -3.86 -8.90
CA ARG A 107 3.26 -5.14 -9.04
C ARG A 107 2.32 -6.33 -8.83
N THR A 108 1.37 -6.25 -7.88
CA THR A 108 0.36 -7.28 -7.65
C THR A 108 -0.46 -7.56 -8.91
N PHE A 109 -0.81 -6.51 -9.65
CA PHE A 109 -1.65 -6.60 -10.85
C PHE A 109 -0.86 -6.68 -12.16
N GLY A 110 0.47 -6.78 -12.11
CA GLY A 110 1.30 -6.85 -13.30
C GLY A 110 1.28 -5.57 -14.16
N ILE A 111 0.86 -4.44 -13.59
CA ILE A 111 0.86 -3.15 -14.27
C ILE A 111 2.31 -2.70 -14.47
N SER A 112 2.65 -2.32 -15.70
CA SER A 112 4.00 -1.93 -16.07
C SER A 112 4.43 -0.64 -15.37
N ASN A 113 5.70 -0.60 -14.93
CA ASN A 113 6.34 0.64 -14.47
C ASN A 113 6.78 1.56 -15.64
N ARG A 114 6.65 1.12 -16.89
CA ARG A 114 6.85 1.97 -18.06
C ARG A 114 5.60 2.80 -18.30
N TYR A 115 5.72 4.10 -18.26
CA TYR A 115 4.57 5.03 -18.36
C TYR A 115 3.72 4.82 -19.60
N GLN A 116 4.36 4.55 -20.74
CA GLN A 116 3.67 4.29 -22.00
C GLN A 116 2.77 3.05 -21.91
N ASP A 117 3.27 1.97 -21.31
CA ASP A 117 2.50 0.73 -21.17
C ASP A 117 1.34 0.91 -20.17
N ALA A 118 1.59 1.61 -19.05
CA ALA A 118 0.55 1.92 -18.07
C ALA A 118 -0.58 2.77 -18.69
N VAL A 119 -0.23 3.80 -19.47
CA VAL A 119 -1.22 4.64 -20.18
C VAL A 119 -1.95 3.83 -21.25
N LYS A 120 -1.27 2.93 -21.96
CA LYS A 120 -1.89 2.02 -22.90
C LYS A 120 -2.95 1.14 -22.23
N ALA A 121 -2.62 0.54 -21.07
CA ALA A 121 -3.56 -0.27 -20.29
C ALA A 121 -4.80 0.55 -19.87
N ILE A 122 -4.64 1.83 -19.49
CA ILE A 122 -5.76 2.72 -19.19
C ILE A 122 -6.64 2.91 -20.43
N SER A 123 -6.04 3.12 -21.60
CA SER A 123 -6.79 3.34 -22.85
C SER A 123 -7.51 2.09 -23.36
N GLU A 124 -7.00 0.89 -23.03
CA GLU A 124 -7.64 -0.39 -23.36
C GLU A 124 -8.90 -0.65 -22.51
N GLY A 125 -9.03 0.03 -21.36
CA GLY A 125 -10.26 0.08 -20.57
C GLY A 125 -10.58 -1.20 -19.77
N TYR A 126 -9.64 -2.13 -19.62
CA TYR A 126 -9.84 -3.30 -18.76
C TYR A 126 -9.85 -2.88 -17.29
N SER A 127 -10.87 -3.30 -16.58
CA SER A 127 -11.04 -3.00 -15.16
C SER A 127 -11.47 -4.24 -14.37
N PHE A 128 -11.25 -4.20 -13.08
CA PHE A 128 -11.70 -5.23 -12.13
C PHE A 128 -12.13 -4.54 -10.83
N LEU A 129 -12.94 -5.22 -10.03
CA LEU A 129 -13.23 -4.80 -8.67
C LEU A 129 -12.14 -5.34 -7.75
N GLN A 130 -11.69 -4.50 -6.83
CA GLN A 130 -10.74 -4.86 -5.79
C GLN A 130 -11.39 -4.68 -4.42
N ASP A 131 -11.14 -5.62 -3.53
CA ASP A 131 -11.47 -5.47 -2.12
C ASP A 131 -10.65 -4.35 -1.48
N VAL A 132 -11.22 -3.71 -0.47
CA VAL A 132 -10.53 -2.71 0.36
C VAL A 132 -10.71 -3.09 1.82
N GLY A 133 -9.59 -3.26 2.51
CA GLY A 133 -9.59 -3.57 3.94
C GLY A 133 -9.88 -2.32 4.78
N VAL A 134 -10.46 -2.53 5.97
CA VAL A 134 -10.63 -1.48 6.99
C VAL A 134 -9.79 -1.84 8.20
N VAL A 135 -8.81 -1.01 8.51
CA VAL A 135 -7.96 -1.17 9.70
C VAL A 135 -8.45 -0.21 10.77
N SER A 136 -8.98 -0.77 11.87
CA SER A 136 -9.36 -0.02 13.07
C SER A 136 -8.26 -0.16 14.12
N TYR A 137 -7.85 0.94 14.70
CA TYR A 137 -6.79 0.99 15.72
C TYR A 137 -7.15 2.02 16.80
N GLU A 138 -6.48 1.91 17.94
CA GLU A 138 -6.62 2.89 19.02
C GLU A 138 -5.41 3.83 19.02
N GLU A 139 -5.67 5.11 19.05
CA GLU A 139 -4.66 6.17 19.18
C GLU A 139 -5.12 7.16 20.25
N SER A 140 -4.32 7.36 21.28
CA SER A 140 -4.64 8.31 22.38
C SER A 140 -6.04 8.10 22.97
N HIS A 141 -6.47 6.84 23.14
CA HIS A 141 -7.80 6.42 23.64
C HIS A 141 -8.98 6.68 22.68
N TYR A 142 -8.71 7.07 21.44
CA TYR A 142 -9.73 7.21 20.40
C TYR A 142 -9.60 6.09 19.36
N ARG A 143 -10.73 5.53 18.97
CA ARG A 143 -10.78 4.57 17.88
C ARG A 143 -10.71 5.32 16.56
N GLN A 144 -9.71 4.99 15.77
CA GLN A 144 -9.47 5.50 14.41
C GLN A 144 -9.65 4.39 13.39
N SER A 145 -9.87 4.76 12.13
CA SER A 145 -9.93 3.79 11.03
C SER A 145 -9.19 4.32 9.81
N ARG A 146 -8.61 3.40 9.04
CA ARG A 146 -7.99 3.65 7.74
C ARG A 146 -8.41 2.59 6.75
N TYR A 147 -8.59 2.99 5.50
CA TYR A 147 -8.80 2.06 4.40
C TYR A 147 -7.46 1.58 3.85
N MET A 148 -7.36 0.30 3.60
CA MET A 148 -6.16 -0.41 3.15
C MET A 148 -6.37 -0.89 1.72
N ALA A 149 -5.53 -0.44 0.80
CA ALA A 149 -5.55 -0.85 -0.60
C ALA A 149 -4.61 -2.02 -0.90
N ASN A 150 -3.64 -2.28 -0.04
CA ASN A 150 -2.57 -3.25 -0.29
C ASN A 150 -2.31 -4.14 0.94
N VAL A 151 -1.47 -3.71 1.87
CA VAL A 151 -1.04 -4.50 3.03
C VAL A 151 -0.91 -3.63 4.26
N ALA A 152 -1.40 -4.12 5.40
CA ALA A 152 -1.12 -3.59 6.73
C ALA A 152 -0.07 -4.45 7.44
N GLY A 153 0.79 -3.81 8.22
CA GLY A 153 1.82 -4.47 9.00
C GLY A 153 1.82 -4.02 10.45
N ALA A 154 2.16 -4.93 11.36
CA ALA A 154 2.36 -4.58 12.76
C ALA A 154 3.62 -5.26 13.32
N GLY A 155 4.24 -4.62 14.31
CA GLY A 155 5.47 -5.10 14.92
C GLY A 155 6.72 -4.59 14.19
N PHE A 156 7.60 -5.51 13.76
CA PHE A 156 8.89 -5.13 13.15
C PHE A 156 8.72 -4.26 11.90
N ASP A 157 7.77 -4.58 11.01
CA ASP A 157 7.55 -3.84 9.76
C ASP A 157 7.18 -2.38 10.06
N ALA A 158 6.18 -2.14 10.89
CA ALA A 158 5.80 -0.78 11.32
C ALA A 158 6.94 -0.07 12.07
N HIS A 159 7.73 -0.78 12.86
CA HIS A 159 8.91 -0.22 13.53
C HIS A 159 9.96 0.27 12.51
N VAL A 160 10.22 -0.48 11.45
CA VAL A 160 11.14 -0.09 10.36
C VAL A 160 10.60 1.12 9.63
N VAL A 161 9.31 1.13 9.27
CA VAL A 161 8.65 2.27 8.62
C VAL A 161 8.80 3.53 9.47
N ARG A 162 8.57 3.47 10.78
CA ARG A 162 8.74 4.58 11.72
C ARG A 162 10.17 5.13 11.73
N LYS A 163 11.16 4.24 11.80
CA LYS A 163 12.58 4.65 11.80
C LYS A 163 13.02 5.25 10.46
N PHE A 164 12.56 4.64 9.36
CA PHE A 164 12.89 5.13 8.02
C PHE A 164 12.25 6.49 7.72
N SER A 165 11.01 6.72 8.15
CA SER A 165 10.33 8.02 8.02
C SER A 165 11.10 9.14 8.71
N HIS A 166 11.67 8.89 9.89
CA HIS A 166 12.55 9.84 10.58
C HIS A 166 13.84 10.14 9.79
N LEU A 167 14.45 9.13 9.18
CA LEU A 167 15.67 9.31 8.36
C LEU A 167 15.37 10.08 7.07
N LYS A 168 14.23 9.80 6.44
CA LYS A 168 13.75 10.49 5.24
C LYS A 168 13.52 11.99 5.49
N LYS A 169 12.93 12.34 6.65
CA LYS A 169 12.77 13.76 7.08
C LYS A 169 14.10 14.47 7.25
N LYS A 170 15.18 13.77 7.59
CA LYS A 170 16.56 14.30 7.70
C LYS A 170 17.33 14.32 6.36
N GLY A 171 16.65 14.16 5.22
CA GLY A 171 17.24 14.24 3.89
C GLY A 171 18.00 12.98 3.44
N ARG A 172 18.02 11.91 4.22
CA ARG A 172 18.72 10.67 3.91
C ARG A 172 17.79 9.71 3.15
N LYS A 173 17.84 9.74 1.80
CA LYS A 173 16.92 8.98 0.91
C LYS A 173 17.59 7.83 0.15
N ASN A 174 18.78 7.37 0.54
CA ASN A 174 19.52 6.34 -0.21
C ASN A 174 19.00 4.93 0.14
N ARG A 175 18.89 4.07 -0.91
CA ARG A 175 18.49 2.65 -0.79
C ARG A 175 19.38 1.87 0.20
N TRP A 176 20.69 2.13 0.22
CA TRP A 176 21.63 1.50 1.15
C TRP A 176 21.36 1.87 2.60
N ILE A 177 20.88 3.09 2.86
CA ILE A 177 20.51 3.55 4.21
C ILE A 177 19.26 2.80 4.69
N TYR A 178 18.31 2.54 3.79
CA TYR A 178 17.14 1.72 4.11
C TYR A 178 17.54 0.30 4.51
N THR A 179 18.36 -0.37 3.67
CA THR A 179 18.84 -1.73 3.95
C THR A 179 19.63 -1.79 5.24
N TRP A 180 20.52 -0.83 5.47
CA TRP A 180 21.30 -0.76 6.72
C TRP A 180 20.38 -0.51 7.95
N CYS A 181 19.38 0.35 7.82
CA CYS A 181 18.38 0.59 8.86
C CYS A 181 17.63 -0.71 9.19
N LEU A 182 17.17 -1.43 8.19
CA LEU A 182 16.46 -2.70 8.33
C LEU A 182 17.31 -3.72 9.09
N VAL A 183 18.56 -3.95 8.66
CA VAL A 183 19.47 -4.88 9.34
C VAL A 183 19.73 -4.46 10.77
N ARG A 184 20.05 -3.19 11.01
CA ARG A 184 20.30 -2.68 12.36
C ARG A 184 19.09 -2.79 13.27
N GLN A 185 17.88 -2.50 12.76
CA GLN A 185 16.65 -2.62 13.54
C GLN A 185 16.33 -4.08 13.84
N PHE A 186 16.62 -5.00 12.93
CA PHE A 186 16.42 -6.44 13.19
C PHE A 186 17.12 -6.92 14.46
N PHE A 187 18.38 -6.51 14.68
CA PHE A 187 19.12 -6.88 15.89
C PHE A 187 18.66 -6.15 17.17
N ARG A 188 17.91 -5.07 17.03
CA ARG A 188 17.46 -4.25 18.16
C ARG A 188 16.00 -4.46 18.53
N TYR A 189 15.21 -4.92 17.57
CA TYR A 189 13.80 -5.14 17.79
C TYR A 189 13.58 -6.41 18.59
N LYS A 190 12.78 -6.31 19.64
CA LYS A 190 12.36 -7.46 20.45
C LYS A 190 10.99 -7.90 20.01
N SER A 191 10.84 -9.19 19.73
CA SER A 191 9.53 -9.78 19.46
C SER A 191 8.56 -9.52 20.60
N THR A 192 7.31 -9.25 20.27
CA THR A 192 6.27 -8.83 21.20
C THR A 192 5.25 -9.95 21.37
N GLY A 193 4.70 -10.10 22.57
CA GLY A 193 3.57 -11.00 22.82
C GLY A 193 2.34 -10.52 22.07
N MET A 194 1.81 -11.35 21.20
CA MET A 194 0.61 -11.06 20.41
C MET A 194 -0.38 -12.19 20.51
N LYS A 195 -1.68 -11.82 20.64
CA LYS A 195 -2.80 -12.72 20.39
C LYS A 195 -3.42 -12.34 19.07
N VAL A 196 -3.63 -13.31 18.20
CA VAL A 196 -4.21 -13.09 16.87
C VAL A 196 -5.42 -14.00 16.72
N TRP A 197 -6.55 -13.40 16.36
CA TRP A 197 -7.77 -14.09 16.00
C TRP A 197 -8.06 -13.89 14.53
N VAL A 198 -8.52 -14.95 13.89
CA VAL A 198 -9.02 -14.98 12.52
C VAL A 198 -10.45 -15.50 12.56
N ASP A 199 -11.41 -14.71 12.13
CA ASP A 199 -12.86 -15.00 12.17
C ASP A 199 -13.29 -15.53 13.55
N ASP A 200 -12.90 -14.81 14.62
CA ASP A 200 -13.13 -15.11 16.04
C ASP A 200 -12.40 -16.34 16.59
N ARG A 201 -11.66 -17.11 15.79
CA ARG A 201 -10.83 -18.23 16.22
C ARG A 201 -9.44 -17.70 16.63
N LEU A 202 -9.02 -17.99 17.87
CA LEU A 202 -7.65 -17.68 18.32
C LEU A 202 -6.67 -18.61 17.60
N VAL A 203 -5.90 -18.06 16.67
CA VAL A 203 -4.92 -18.81 15.84
C VAL A 203 -3.50 -18.72 16.40
N TYR A 204 -3.20 -17.65 17.15
CA TYR A 204 -1.87 -17.47 17.71
C TYR A 204 -1.90 -16.76 19.06
N ASN A 205 -1.05 -17.19 19.99
CA ASN A 205 -0.88 -16.58 21.32
C ASN A 205 0.55 -16.82 21.81
N ASN A 206 1.51 -16.08 21.28
CA ASN A 206 2.93 -16.15 21.68
C ASN A 206 3.69 -14.93 21.14
N LEU A 207 5.03 -14.96 21.20
CA LEU A 207 5.90 -13.93 20.66
C LEU A 207 5.86 -13.92 19.12
N LEU A 208 5.58 -12.75 18.53
CA LEU A 208 5.74 -12.48 17.09
C LEU A 208 6.80 -11.41 16.87
N LEU A 209 7.56 -11.56 15.79
CA LEU A 209 8.45 -10.55 15.26
C LEU A 209 7.65 -9.51 14.46
N SER A 210 6.80 -9.98 13.57
CA SER A 210 5.95 -9.15 12.71
C SER A 210 4.71 -9.91 12.27
N ILE A 211 3.70 -9.18 11.85
CA ILE A 211 2.52 -9.70 11.18
C ILE A 211 2.23 -8.82 9.96
N ALA A 212 1.98 -9.45 8.82
CA ALA A 212 1.47 -8.81 7.61
C ALA A 212 0.06 -9.31 7.33
N ILE A 213 -0.85 -8.40 7.01
CA ILE A 213 -2.25 -8.66 6.70
C ILE A 213 -2.60 -7.87 5.45
N GLY A 214 -3.18 -8.50 4.45
CA GLY A 214 -3.49 -7.75 3.23
C GLY A 214 -4.35 -8.49 2.24
N ILE A 215 -4.66 -7.76 1.19
CA ILE A 215 -5.43 -8.19 0.02
C ILE A 215 -4.53 -8.32 -1.22
N CYS A 216 -3.31 -7.78 -1.17
CA CYS A 216 -2.33 -7.83 -2.24
C CYS A 216 -1.06 -8.57 -1.80
N LYS A 217 -0.25 -8.98 -2.79
CA LYS A 217 0.88 -9.90 -2.58
C LYS A 217 2.14 -9.23 -2.05
N TYR A 218 2.38 -7.97 -2.41
CA TYR A 218 3.67 -7.31 -2.23
C TYR A 218 3.61 -6.19 -1.19
N ASN A 219 4.68 -6.08 -0.41
CA ASN A 219 4.92 -4.98 0.52
C ASN A 219 6.43 -4.69 0.60
N GLY A 220 6.80 -3.48 1.03
CA GLY A 220 8.18 -3.11 1.33
C GLY A 220 9.14 -3.09 0.11
N GLY A 221 8.62 -2.81 -1.10
CA GLY A 221 9.42 -2.67 -2.31
C GLY A 221 9.70 -3.98 -3.05
N GLY A 222 8.70 -4.83 -3.16
CA GLY A 222 8.70 -6.07 -3.95
C GLY A 222 8.85 -7.35 -3.13
N MET A 223 8.80 -7.29 -1.81
CA MET A 223 8.73 -8.49 -0.99
C MET A 223 7.32 -9.10 -1.06
N GLN A 224 7.24 -10.38 -1.42
CA GLN A 224 5.99 -11.15 -1.44
C GLN A 224 5.68 -11.66 -0.03
N GLN A 225 5.16 -10.78 0.81
CA GLN A 225 4.79 -11.16 2.19
C GLN A 225 3.50 -11.99 2.24
N LEU A 226 2.64 -11.87 1.22
CA LEU A 226 1.36 -12.56 1.09
C LEU A 226 1.23 -13.15 -0.33
N PRO A 227 2.06 -14.13 -0.72
CA PRO A 227 2.15 -14.57 -2.12
C PRO A 227 0.87 -15.19 -2.65
N GLU A 228 -0.01 -15.70 -1.78
CA GLU A 228 -1.27 -16.35 -2.14
C GLU A 228 -2.47 -15.39 -2.09
N ALA A 229 -2.27 -14.12 -1.74
CA ALA A 229 -3.33 -13.13 -1.65
C ALA A 229 -4.07 -12.97 -3.00
N VAL A 230 -5.40 -12.92 -2.90
CA VAL A 230 -6.33 -12.68 -4.02
C VAL A 230 -7.13 -11.43 -3.69
N ALA A 231 -7.09 -10.44 -4.57
CA ALA A 231 -7.53 -9.10 -4.25
C ALA A 231 -9.04 -8.85 -4.39
N ASP A 232 -9.84 -9.86 -4.75
CA ASP A 232 -11.27 -9.76 -5.08
C ASP A 232 -12.11 -10.93 -4.53
N ASP A 233 -11.68 -11.56 -3.44
CA ASP A 233 -12.35 -12.74 -2.88
C ASP A 233 -12.95 -12.54 -1.47
N GLY A 234 -12.97 -11.29 -1.00
CA GLY A 234 -13.54 -10.91 0.30
C GLY A 234 -12.72 -11.35 1.50
N MET A 235 -11.46 -11.80 1.30
CA MET A 235 -10.63 -12.35 2.35
C MET A 235 -9.36 -11.54 2.57
N LEU A 236 -8.82 -11.63 3.77
CA LEU A 236 -7.53 -11.10 4.16
C LEU A 236 -6.56 -12.27 4.33
N ASP A 237 -5.43 -12.20 3.64
CA ASP A 237 -4.31 -13.10 3.88
C ASP A 237 -3.45 -12.59 5.04
N VAL A 238 -2.90 -13.51 5.82
CA VAL A 238 -2.13 -13.20 7.02
C VAL A 238 -0.84 -13.99 7.04
N SER A 239 0.29 -13.30 7.21
CA SER A 239 1.59 -13.91 7.50
C SER A 239 2.03 -13.57 8.92
N LEU A 240 2.10 -14.59 9.77
CA LEU A 240 2.59 -14.50 11.15
C LEU A 240 4.07 -14.85 11.20
N ILE A 241 4.93 -13.87 11.40
CA ILE A 241 6.38 -14.07 11.43
C ILE A 241 6.82 -14.24 12.88
N ARG A 242 7.16 -15.47 13.26
CA ARG A 242 7.68 -15.83 14.59
C ARG A 242 9.10 -15.32 14.77
N PRO A 243 9.60 -15.25 16.02
CA PRO A 243 11.00 -14.94 16.27
C PRO A 243 11.93 -15.83 15.44
N VAL A 244 12.85 -15.21 14.73
CA VAL A 244 13.78 -15.88 13.81
C VAL A 244 15.18 -15.33 14.01
N HIS A 245 16.19 -16.19 13.95
CA HIS A 245 17.59 -15.74 13.97
C HIS A 245 17.97 -15.11 12.65
N PHE A 246 18.75 -14.04 12.70
CA PHE A 246 19.20 -13.28 11.51
C PHE A 246 19.78 -14.18 10.41
N TRP A 247 20.62 -15.16 10.76
CA TRP A 247 21.22 -16.08 9.79
C TRP A 247 20.19 -16.93 9.06
N HIS A 248 19.13 -17.37 9.73
CA HIS A 248 18.05 -18.10 9.08
C HIS A 248 17.29 -17.24 8.06
N LEU A 249 17.10 -15.97 8.39
CA LEU A 249 16.48 -15.03 7.48
C LEU A 249 17.40 -14.69 6.30
N LEU A 250 18.70 -14.47 6.55
CA LEU A 250 19.68 -14.11 5.53
C LEU A 250 19.81 -15.20 4.45
N PHE A 251 19.96 -16.48 4.86
CA PHE A 251 20.07 -17.59 3.92
C PHE A 251 18.77 -17.87 3.15
N ARG A 252 17.64 -17.43 3.66
CA ARG A 252 16.31 -17.61 3.04
C ARG A 252 15.72 -16.31 2.51
N PHE A 253 16.50 -15.24 2.46
CA PHE A 253 16.05 -13.90 2.05
C PHE A 253 15.44 -13.89 0.64
N HIS A 254 15.93 -14.75 -0.26
CA HIS A 254 15.37 -14.89 -1.61
C HIS A 254 13.90 -15.34 -1.61
N TYR A 255 13.43 -16.06 -0.57
CA TYR A 255 12.02 -16.47 -0.47
C TYR A 255 11.07 -15.29 -0.27
N LEU A 256 11.57 -14.15 0.21
CA LEU A 256 10.77 -12.91 0.31
C LEU A 256 10.44 -12.32 -1.07
N PHE A 257 11.15 -12.71 -2.12
CA PHE A 257 11.00 -12.12 -3.45
C PHE A 257 10.48 -13.09 -4.52
N ASN A 258 10.42 -14.38 -4.21
CA ASN A 258 9.99 -15.40 -5.17
C ASN A 258 8.72 -16.16 -4.75
N GLY A 259 8.00 -15.62 -3.77
CA GLY A 259 6.76 -16.24 -3.26
C GLY A 259 6.96 -17.46 -2.35
N GLY A 260 8.21 -17.80 -2.03
CA GLY A 260 8.52 -18.96 -1.20
C GLY A 260 8.48 -18.71 0.30
N ILE A 261 7.92 -17.58 0.77
CA ILE A 261 7.99 -17.16 2.18
C ILE A 261 7.46 -18.23 3.15
N TYR A 262 6.42 -18.97 2.78
CA TYR A 262 5.83 -20.03 3.61
C TYR A 262 6.69 -21.30 3.71
N ARG A 263 7.77 -21.43 2.90
CA ARG A 263 8.81 -22.46 3.11
C ARG A 263 9.71 -22.18 4.31
N ILE A 264 9.61 -20.98 4.87
CA ILE A 264 10.33 -20.61 6.08
C ILE A 264 9.54 -21.10 7.29
N ARG A 265 10.05 -22.13 8.00
CA ARG A 265 9.38 -22.77 9.15
C ARG A 265 8.86 -21.81 10.23
N HIS A 266 9.41 -20.60 10.33
CA HIS A 266 9.03 -19.60 11.31
C HIS A 266 7.87 -18.71 10.86
N ILE A 267 7.34 -18.91 9.65
CA ILE A 267 6.24 -18.13 9.11
C ILE A 267 5.02 -19.03 9.00
N LEU A 268 3.93 -18.58 9.57
CA LEU A 268 2.64 -19.25 9.53
C LEU A 268 1.71 -18.44 8.64
N GLN A 269 0.89 -19.13 7.88
CA GLN A 269 -0.15 -18.54 7.04
C GLN A 269 -1.51 -18.76 7.69
N GLU A 270 -2.33 -17.74 7.68
CA GLU A 270 -3.75 -17.78 8.02
C GLU A 270 -4.53 -16.95 7.00
N ARG A 271 -5.84 -17.15 6.97
CA ARG A 271 -6.73 -16.42 6.05
C ARG A 271 -8.11 -16.31 6.66
N GLY A 272 -8.74 -15.14 6.54
CA GLY A 272 -10.09 -14.89 7.05
C GLY A 272 -10.60 -13.51 6.70
N SER A 273 -11.88 -13.27 6.94
CA SER A 273 -12.53 -11.98 6.63
C SER A 273 -12.30 -10.93 7.70
N ARG A 274 -12.00 -11.35 8.94
CA ARG A 274 -11.79 -10.47 10.08
C ARG A 274 -10.60 -10.90 10.92
N ILE A 275 -9.65 -9.99 11.07
CA ILE A 275 -8.44 -10.21 11.86
C ILE A 275 -8.45 -9.28 13.07
N ARG A 276 -8.25 -9.84 14.26
CA ARG A 276 -8.09 -9.08 15.50
C ARG A 276 -6.73 -9.37 16.11
N ILE A 277 -6.03 -8.31 16.51
CA ILE A 277 -4.73 -8.40 17.16
C ILE A 277 -4.79 -7.69 18.50
N GLU A 278 -4.25 -8.32 19.52
CA GLU A 278 -3.92 -7.72 20.81
C GLU A 278 -2.44 -7.90 21.06
N SER A 279 -1.77 -6.88 21.55
CA SER A 279 -0.34 -6.93 21.86
C SER A 279 -0.02 -6.40 23.26
N SER A 280 0.99 -6.97 23.87
CA SER A 280 1.57 -6.47 25.11
C SER A 280 3.09 -6.60 25.05
N PRO A 281 3.83 -5.47 25.12
CA PRO A 281 3.37 -4.08 25.11
C PRO A 281 2.71 -3.66 23.78
N GLU A 282 2.16 -2.46 23.75
CA GLU A 282 1.62 -1.83 22.52
C GLU A 282 2.66 -1.78 21.41
N ILE A 283 2.21 -1.97 20.19
CA ILE A 283 3.06 -1.96 18.97
C ILE A 283 2.54 -0.96 17.96
N SER A 284 3.47 -0.45 17.15
CA SER A 284 3.09 0.37 16.00
C SER A 284 2.44 -0.47 14.91
N VAL A 285 1.50 0.13 14.20
CA VAL A 285 0.83 -0.42 13.02
C VAL A 285 1.12 0.49 11.83
N GLU A 286 1.21 -0.08 10.65
CA GLU A 286 1.30 0.64 9.38
C GLU A 286 0.24 0.12 8.41
N VAL A 287 -0.19 0.95 7.48
CA VAL A 287 -1.10 0.58 6.38
C VAL A 287 -0.56 1.19 5.08
N ASP A 288 -0.35 0.35 4.08
CA ASP A 288 0.17 0.74 2.77
C ASP A 288 1.49 1.57 2.85
N GLY A 289 2.31 1.29 3.86
CA GLY A 289 3.57 2.01 4.14
C GLY A 289 3.41 3.32 4.93
N GLU A 290 2.20 3.67 5.36
CA GLU A 290 1.93 4.83 6.21
C GLU A 290 1.73 4.40 7.67
N LEU A 291 2.50 5.01 8.58
CA LEU A 291 2.44 4.69 10.00
C LEU A 291 1.14 5.22 10.61
N LEU A 292 0.48 4.36 11.38
CA LEU A 292 -0.67 4.68 12.21
C LEU A 292 -0.24 4.66 13.69
N GLY A 293 -0.46 5.74 14.43
CA GLY A 293 -0.27 5.81 15.88
C GLY A 293 1.12 5.44 16.41
#